data_165ac44f79365d91d174adce109db000
#
_entry.id   165ac44f79365d91d174adce109db000
#
_cell.length_a   1.000
_cell.length_b   1.000
_cell.length_c   1.000
_cell.angle_alpha   90.00
_cell.angle_beta   90.00
_cell.angle_gamma   90.00
#
_symmetry.space_group_name_H-M   'P 1'
#
loop_
_entity.id
_entity.type
_entity.pdbx_description
1 polymer ?
#
loop_
_entity_poly.entity_id
_entity_poly.type
_entity_poly.pdbx_seq_one_letter_code
_entity_poly.pdbx_strand_id
1 'polypeptide(L)'
;MIKDIAHIALNPLDMDKTVAYFDNVFGWKKVFELHKDNGAPWIVYLKICKGHFLELFYDGKNDRDYAFDFKKTGYNHLCVTVGNIRKTLQKIYEKGYIDSPEAEKEKSGCLNLWLYDPDGNGIELQEYTPESVQMQSNEAPYEFGREGYVGIGHACFVCKDIEASLDFYCNKLGMKLVGIQNDDNGKPLLHYVRIADGVYLELIPNGEGDNPNTGWNSRGFPHLCLETDDLLADVERLRAIGVEIDQEPKTSSDKNWQAWIHDPDGNKVELMMIDPDSPQAKA
;
A
#
# COMPACT_ATOMS: atom_id res chain seq x y z
N MET A 1 12.73 -7.45 -11.91
CA MET A 1 11.33 -7.11 -12.35
C MET A 1 10.46 -6.97 -11.11
N ILE A 2 9.61 -5.94 -11.05
CA ILE A 2 8.69 -5.73 -9.91
C ILE A 2 7.72 -6.89 -9.81
N LYS A 3 7.52 -7.43 -8.60
CA LYS A 3 6.76 -8.66 -8.38
C LYS A 3 5.74 -8.59 -7.24
N ASP A 4 5.84 -7.60 -6.35
CA ASP A 4 4.92 -7.49 -5.21
C ASP A 4 5.00 -6.11 -4.55
N ILE A 5 4.10 -5.84 -3.59
CA ILE A 5 4.21 -4.77 -2.60
C ILE A 5 4.79 -5.39 -1.32
N ALA A 6 6.02 -5.03 -0.97
CA ALA A 6 6.66 -5.57 0.23
C ALA A 6 6.12 -4.94 1.51
N HIS A 7 5.92 -3.63 1.50
CA HIS A 7 5.32 -2.89 2.61
C HIS A 7 4.66 -1.59 2.14
N ILE A 8 3.82 -1.07 3.00
CA ILE A 8 3.31 0.29 2.95
C ILE A 8 3.87 1.03 4.16
N ALA A 9 4.36 2.23 3.95
CA ALA A 9 4.82 3.07 5.05
C ALA A 9 3.71 3.96 5.59
N LEU A 10 3.76 4.23 6.88
CA LEU A 10 2.85 5.13 7.58
C LEU A 10 3.62 5.95 8.62
N ASN A 11 3.34 7.25 8.69
CA ASN A 11 3.86 8.18 9.68
C ASN A 11 2.79 8.49 10.73
N PRO A 12 2.69 7.74 11.84
CA PRO A 12 1.73 8.02 12.89
C PRO A 12 2.14 9.23 13.74
N LEU A 13 1.15 9.92 14.31
CA LEU A 13 1.39 10.97 15.30
C LEU A 13 1.75 10.40 16.69
N ASP A 14 1.19 9.22 17.00
CA ASP A 14 1.42 8.51 18.25
C ASP A 14 1.71 7.03 17.94
N MET A 15 2.97 6.65 17.99
CA MET A 15 3.43 5.30 17.65
C MET A 15 2.75 4.23 18.53
N ASP A 16 2.72 4.44 19.85
CA ASP A 16 2.20 3.42 20.78
C ASP A 16 0.70 3.20 20.57
N LYS A 17 -0.04 4.29 20.34
CA LYS A 17 -1.47 4.24 20.06
C LYS A 17 -1.75 3.55 18.72
N THR A 18 -0.95 3.83 17.70
CA THR A 18 -1.11 3.23 16.37
C THR A 18 -0.74 1.75 16.36
N VAL A 19 0.37 1.37 16.98
CA VAL A 19 0.76 -0.05 17.14
C VAL A 19 -0.31 -0.81 17.92
N ALA A 20 -0.82 -0.25 19.03
CA ALA A 20 -1.89 -0.87 19.81
C ALA A 20 -3.20 -1.01 19.00
N TYR A 21 -3.53 -0.03 18.17
CA TYR A 21 -4.69 -0.10 17.28
C TYR A 21 -4.58 -1.27 16.30
N PHE A 22 -3.49 -1.34 15.53
CA PHE A 22 -3.32 -2.40 14.54
C PHE A 22 -3.23 -3.80 15.17
N ASP A 23 -2.61 -3.92 16.34
CA ASP A 23 -2.58 -5.17 17.08
C ASP A 23 -3.99 -5.57 17.60
N ASN A 24 -4.70 -4.64 18.22
CA ASN A 24 -6.00 -4.94 18.81
C ASN A 24 -7.08 -5.18 17.74
N VAL A 25 -7.15 -4.36 16.69
CA VAL A 25 -8.16 -4.47 15.65
C VAL A 25 -7.86 -5.65 14.73
N PHE A 26 -6.68 -5.66 14.13
CA PHE A 26 -6.32 -6.58 13.07
C PHE A 26 -5.48 -7.78 13.53
N GLY A 27 -4.86 -7.69 14.71
CA GLY A 27 -3.92 -8.71 15.19
C GLY A 27 -2.54 -8.61 14.54
N TRP A 28 -2.21 -7.47 13.90
CA TRP A 28 -0.90 -7.26 13.29
C TRP A 28 0.12 -6.95 14.37
N LYS A 29 1.04 -7.90 14.57
CA LYS A 29 2.04 -7.82 15.64
C LYS A 29 3.30 -7.11 15.17
N LYS A 30 3.88 -6.33 16.07
CA LYS A 30 5.27 -5.85 15.91
C LYS A 30 6.19 -7.06 15.84
N VAL A 31 6.96 -7.17 14.76
CA VAL A 31 7.89 -8.29 14.53
C VAL A 31 9.34 -7.88 14.69
N PHE A 32 9.70 -6.64 14.36
CA PHE A 32 11.00 -6.05 14.64
C PHE A 32 10.92 -4.52 14.65
N GLU A 33 12.00 -3.91 15.11
CA GLU A 33 12.19 -2.46 15.19
C GLU A 33 13.60 -2.10 14.79
N LEU A 34 13.75 -1.02 14.06
CA LEU A 34 15.04 -0.43 13.70
C LEU A 34 15.30 0.81 14.55
N HIS A 35 16.57 1.04 14.82
CA HIS A 35 17.05 2.17 15.62
C HIS A 35 18.00 3.04 14.80
N LYS A 36 18.03 4.33 15.08
CA LYS A 36 19.02 5.26 14.55
C LYS A 36 20.39 4.96 15.14
N ASP A 37 21.48 5.47 14.54
CA ASP A 37 22.86 5.27 15.01
C ASP A 37 23.08 5.70 16.47
N ASN A 38 22.30 6.65 16.96
CA ASN A 38 22.33 7.12 18.34
C ASN A 38 21.50 6.25 19.31
N GLY A 39 20.93 5.13 18.84
CA GLY A 39 20.10 4.21 19.61
C GLY A 39 18.64 4.62 19.80
N ALA A 40 18.20 5.77 19.27
CA ALA A 40 16.80 6.17 19.33
C ALA A 40 15.94 5.27 18.44
N PRO A 41 14.69 4.92 18.85
CA PRO A 41 13.74 4.21 18.01
C PRO A 41 13.51 4.97 16.69
N TRP A 42 13.36 4.24 15.61
CA TRP A 42 13.19 4.84 14.28
C TRP A 42 12.01 4.27 13.51
N ILE A 43 11.98 2.94 13.29
CA ILE A 43 10.98 2.28 12.46
C ILE A 43 10.47 1.04 13.18
N VAL A 44 9.16 0.84 13.17
CA VAL A 44 8.49 -0.38 13.63
C VAL A 44 7.86 -1.10 12.44
N TYR A 45 8.08 -2.41 12.34
CA TYR A 45 7.42 -3.26 11.36
C TYR A 45 6.31 -4.10 12.01
N LEU A 46 5.08 -3.92 11.51
CA LEU A 46 3.94 -4.76 11.86
C LEU A 46 3.72 -5.76 10.73
N LYS A 47 3.58 -7.05 11.08
CA LYS A 47 3.33 -8.10 10.10
C LYS A 47 1.84 -8.20 9.79
N ILE A 48 1.47 -7.96 8.53
CA ILE A 48 0.12 -8.17 8.00
C ILE A 48 -0.09 -9.67 7.75
N CYS A 49 0.77 -10.23 6.92
CA CYS A 49 0.88 -11.68 6.65
C CYS A 49 2.29 -12.01 6.16
N LYS A 50 2.52 -13.21 5.65
CA LYS A 50 3.85 -13.59 5.13
C LYS A 50 4.23 -12.71 3.93
N GLY A 51 5.35 -12.01 4.04
CA GLY A 51 5.91 -11.15 3.00
C GLY A 51 5.36 -9.71 2.99
N HIS A 52 4.26 -9.42 3.70
CA HIS A 52 3.64 -8.11 3.67
C HIS A 52 3.64 -7.45 5.04
N PHE A 53 4.06 -6.19 5.09
CA PHE A 53 4.24 -5.43 6.33
C PHE A 53 3.62 -4.04 6.24
N LEU A 54 3.31 -3.49 7.41
CA LEU A 54 3.11 -2.07 7.61
C LEU A 54 4.35 -1.52 8.31
N GLU A 55 5.01 -0.54 7.71
CA GLU A 55 6.19 0.12 8.21
C GLU A 55 5.80 1.44 8.87
N LEU A 56 6.10 1.62 10.15
CA LEU A 56 5.72 2.80 10.94
C LEU A 56 6.95 3.60 11.35
N PHE A 57 6.98 4.90 11.01
CA PHE A 57 8.08 5.80 11.36
C PHE A 57 7.78 6.63 12.60
N TYR A 58 8.73 6.72 13.54
CA TYR A 58 8.60 7.56 14.74
C TYR A 58 8.61 9.07 14.48
N ASP A 59 9.01 9.48 13.29
CA ASP A 59 9.25 10.89 12.97
C ASP A 59 8.01 11.61 12.37
N GLY A 60 6.82 11.01 12.44
CA GLY A 60 5.58 11.61 11.96
C GLY A 60 5.29 12.97 12.59
N LYS A 61 4.95 13.96 11.76
CA LYS A 61 4.66 15.34 12.20
C LYS A 61 3.20 15.68 11.98
N ASN A 62 2.64 16.40 12.93
CA ASN A 62 1.33 17.04 12.73
C ASN A 62 1.51 18.33 11.93
N ASP A 63 1.87 18.19 10.68
CA ASP A 63 2.22 19.29 9.75
C ASP A 63 1.03 19.84 8.98
N ARG A 64 -0.14 19.25 9.13
CA ARG A 64 -1.38 19.67 8.45
C ARG A 64 -2.62 19.10 9.12
N ASP A 65 -3.76 19.75 8.85
CA ASP A 65 -5.07 19.16 9.06
C ASP A 65 -5.24 17.99 8.07
N TYR A 66 -5.36 16.79 8.59
CA TYR A 66 -5.56 15.60 7.79
C TYR A 66 -7.03 15.20 7.81
N ALA A 67 -7.61 15.04 6.63
CA ALA A 67 -8.89 14.39 6.44
C ALA A 67 -8.77 13.43 5.26
N PHE A 68 -9.24 12.20 5.44
CA PHE A 68 -9.36 11.26 4.35
C PHE A 68 -10.25 11.83 3.25
N ASP A 69 -9.74 11.94 2.03
CA ASP A 69 -10.44 12.59 0.92
C ASP A 69 -10.00 11.97 -0.42
N PHE A 70 -10.95 11.40 -1.15
CA PHE A 70 -10.73 10.83 -2.48
C PHE A 70 -10.43 11.87 -3.59
N LYS A 71 -10.39 13.16 -3.27
CA LYS A 71 -10.06 14.22 -4.23
C LYS A 71 -8.65 14.76 -4.09
N LYS A 72 -8.03 14.61 -2.91
CA LYS A 72 -6.68 15.13 -2.68
C LYS A 72 -5.64 14.29 -3.39
N THR A 73 -4.81 14.94 -4.20
CA THR A 73 -3.67 14.31 -4.89
C THR A 73 -2.74 13.61 -3.90
N GLY A 74 -2.26 12.44 -4.27
CA GLY A 74 -1.26 11.69 -3.51
C GLY A 74 -1.75 10.33 -3.00
N TYR A 75 -0.99 9.72 -2.11
CA TYR A 75 -1.32 8.42 -1.54
C TYR A 75 -2.58 8.55 -0.67
N ASN A 76 -3.59 7.77 -1.00
CA ASN A 76 -4.91 7.87 -0.37
C ASN A 76 -5.13 6.84 0.73
N HIS A 77 -5.04 5.54 0.42
CA HIS A 77 -5.32 4.49 1.39
C HIS A 77 -4.57 3.17 1.13
N LEU A 78 -4.52 2.36 2.17
CA LEU A 78 -4.08 0.97 2.13
C LEU A 78 -5.28 0.04 2.06
N CYS A 79 -5.27 -0.90 1.11
CA CYS A 79 -6.20 -2.03 1.11
C CYS A 79 -5.48 -3.33 1.48
N VAL A 80 -6.11 -4.09 2.36
CA VAL A 80 -5.65 -5.42 2.76
C VAL A 80 -6.70 -6.45 2.38
N THR A 81 -6.29 -7.47 1.64
CA THR A 81 -7.17 -8.58 1.26
C THR A 81 -7.26 -9.62 2.35
N VAL A 82 -8.48 -10.11 2.54
CA VAL A 82 -8.81 -11.21 3.46
C VAL A 82 -9.51 -12.32 2.69
N GLY A 83 -9.28 -13.55 3.08
CA GLY A 83 -9.87 -14.69 2.38
C GLY A 83 -11.31 -14.99 2.80
N ASN A 84 -11.79 -14.40 3.93
CA ASN A 84 -13.17 -14.46 4.37
C ASN A 84 -13.51 -13.20 5.19
N ILE A 85 -14.11 -12.21 4.52
CA ILE A 85 -14.37 -10.92 5.13
C ILE A 85 -15.39 -11.02 6.27
N ARG A 86 -16.43 -11.85 6.15
CA ARG A 86 -17.44 -12.02 7.19
C ARG A 86 -16.85 -12.52 8.50
N LYS A 87 -15.96 -13.53 8.43
CA LYS A 87 -15.24 -14.04 9.63
C LYS A 87 -14.31 -12.99 10.21
N THR A 88 -13.63 -12.21 9.36
CA THR A 88 -12.73 -11.15 9.80
C THR A 88 -13.51 -10.03 10.49
N LEU A 89 -14.59 -9.55 9.88
CA LEU A 89 -15.42 -8.50 10.44
C LEU A 89 -16.13 -8.93 11.72
N GLN A 90 -16.56 -10.20 11.82
CA GLN A 90 -17.14 -10.74 13.05
C GLN A 90 -16.17 -10.64 14.23
N LYS A 91 -14.89 -10.96 14.03
CA LYS A 91 -13.85 -10.84 15.07
C LYS A 91 -13.61 -9.38 15.47
N ILE A 92 -13.64 -8.44 14.51
CA ILE A 92 -13.46 -6.99 14.77
C ILE A 92 -14.68 -6.43 15.50
N TYR A 93 -15.87 -6.85 15.12
CA TYR A 93 -17.13 -6.50 15.78
C TYR A 93 -17.17 -6.97 17.24
N GLU A 94 -16.81 -8.22 17.51
CA GLU A 94 -16.77 -8.77 18.88
C GLU A 94 -15.79 -8.02 19.81
N LYS A 95 -14.79 -7.36 19.23
CA LYS A 95 -13.85 -6.49 19.94
C LYS A 95 -14.37 -5.05 20.10
N GLY A 96 -15.53 -4.70 19.50
CA GLY A 96 -16.16 -3.39 19.62
C GLY A 96 -15.53 -2.28 18.76
N TYR A 97 -14.85 -2.62 17.65
CA TYR A 97 -14.24 -1.63 16.76
C TYR A 97 -15.09 -1.24 15.56
N ILE A 98 -16.14 -1.96 15.27
CA ILE A 98 -17.15 -1.66 14.25
C ILE A 98 -18.56 -1.91 14.79
N ASP A 99 -19.55 -1.21 14.25
CA ASP A 99 -20.94 -1.28 14.70
C ASP A 99 -21.71 -2.44 14.07
N SER A 100 -21.23 -3.00 12.95
CA SER A 100 -21.84 -4.11 12.24
C SER A 100 -20.76 -4.96 11.55
N PRO A 101 -20.87 -6.30 11.55
CA PRO A 101 -19.96 -7.20 10.84
C PRO A 101 -20.35 -7.39 9.35
N GLU A 102 -21.13 -6.50 8.78
CA GLU A 102 -21.61 -6.59 7.40
C GLU A 102 -20.60 -5.94 6.44
N ALA A 103 -20.28 -6.65 5.37
CA ALA A 103 -19.49 -6.12 4.28
C ALA A 103 -20.39 -5.59 3.17
N GLU A 104 -19.97 -4.53 2.51
CA GLU A 104 -20.62 -3.98 1.33
C GLU A 104 -20.11 -4.65 0.06
N LYS A 105 -20.98 -4.82 -0.94
CA LYS A 105 -20.56 -5.27 -2.28
C LYS A 105 -20.35 -4.05 -3.16
N GLU A 106 -19.13 -3.89 -3.63
CA GLU A 106 -18.74 -2.79 -4.50
C GLU A 106 -19.06 -3.03 -5.98
N LYS A 107 -18.98 -1.96 -6.77
CA LYS A 107 -19.10 -2.03 -8.24
C LYS A 107 -17.99 -2.88 -8.89
N SER A 108 -16.82 -2.94 -8.26
CA SER A 108 -15.71 -3.84 -8.64
C SER A 108 -16.06 -5.32 -8.56
N GLY A 109 -17.13 -5.65 -7.83
CA GLY A 109 -17.55 -7.01 -7.50
C GLY A 109 -16.96 -7.52 -6.18
N CYS A 110 -16.02 -6.83 -5.57
CA CYS A 110 -15.44 -7.16 -4.27
C CYS A 110 -16.43 -6.95 -3.12
N LEU A 111 -16.15 -7.59 -1.98
CA LEU A 111 -16.78 -7.27 -0.70
C LEU A 111 -15.79 -6.47 0.12
N ASN A 112 -16.22 -5.36 0.73
CA ASN A 112 -15.33 -4.52 1.55
C ASN A 112 -15.98 -3.96 2.82
N LEU A 113 -15.10 -3.42 3.67
CA LEU A 113 -15.43 -2.53 4.78
C LEU A 113 -14.27 -1.56 5.01
N TRP A 114 -14.62 -0.31 5.33
CA TRP A 114 -13.67 0.75 5.66
C TRP A 114 -13.48 0.87 7.16
N LEU A 115 -12.20 0.97 7.57
CA LEU A 115 -11.78 1.35 8.90
C LEU A 115 -10.82 2.54 8.80
N TYR A 116 -10.63 3.22 9.92
CA TYR A 116 -9.71 4.34 10.00
C TYR A 116 -8.78 4.13 11.20
N ASP A 117 -7.48 4.36 10.97
CA ASP A 117 -6.52 4.33 12.06
C ASP A 117 -6.72 5.50 13.04
N PRO A 118 -6.00 5.57 14.16
CA PRO A 118 -6.15 6.66 15.13
C PRO A 118 -5.92 8.07 14.59
N ASP A 119 -5.25 8.19 13.45
CA ASP A 119 -4.94 9.44 12.79
C ASP A 119 -5.88 9.74 11.62
N GLY A 120 -6.86 8.86 11.34
CA GLY A 120 -7.85 9.01 10.28
C GLY A 120 -7.38 8.52 8.91
N ASN A 121 -6.30 7.74 8.83
CA ASN A 121 -5.88 7.13 7.57
C ASN A 121 -6.84 5.98 7.20
N GLY A 122 -7.24 5.92 5.93
CA GLY A 122 -8.15 4.90 5.42
C GLY A 122 -7.48 3.53 5.32
N ILE A 123 -8.13 2.53 5.90
CA ILE A 123 -7.77 1.12 5.77
C ILE A 123 -8.97 0.38 5.21
N GLU A 124 -8.84 -0.13 4.00
CA GLU A 124 -9.86 -0.95 3.38
C GLU A 124 -9.58 -2.42 3.66
N LEU A 125 -10.57 -3.15 4.18
CA LEU A 125 -10.56 -4.61 4.16
C LEU A 125 -11.38 -5.08 2.97
N GLN A 126 -10.79 -5.95 2.13
CA GLN A 126 -11.42 -6.40 0.91
C GLN A 126 -11.34 -7.92 0.75
N GLU A 127 -12.43 -8.55 0.32
CA GLU A 127 -12.44 -9.93 -0.16
C GLU A 127 -12.71 -9.93 -1.66
N TYR A 128 -11.81 -10.52 -2.43
CA TYR A 128 -12.03 -10.76 -3.85
C TYR A 128 -13.07 -11.85 -4.07
N THR A 129 -13.95 -11.63 -5.05
CA THR A 129 -14.91 -12.62 -5.52
C THR A 129 -14.56 -13.07 -6.95
N PRO A 130 -15.06 -14.21 -7.42
CA PRO A 130 -14.83 -14.64 -8.81
C PRO A 130 -15.26 -13.61 -9.86
N GLU A 131 -16.22 -12.73 -9.53
CA GLU A 131 -16.73 -11.70 -10.44
C GLU A 131 -15.94 -10.39 -10.38
N SER A 132 -15.04 -10.23 -9.40
CA SER A 132 -14.30 -8.98 -9.23
C SER A 132 -13.36 -8.71 -10.41
N VAL A 133 -13.19 -7.43 -10.75
CA VAL A 133 -12.31 -6.99 -11.84
C VAL A 133 -10.89 -7.52 -11.64
N GLN A 134 -10.42 -7.53 -10.40
CA GLN A 134 -9.10 -8.00 -10.01
C GLN A 134 -8.93 -9.49 -10.39
N MET A 135 -9.91 -10.32 -10.03
CA MET A 135 -9.80 -11.76 -10.26
C MET A 135 -9.95 -12.17 -11.72
N GLN A 136 -10.71 -11.41 -12.51
CA GLN A 136 -10.81 -11.64 -13.96
C GLN A 136 -9.49 -11.39 -14.71
N SER A 137 -8.56 -10.66 -14.09
CA SER A 137 -7.26 -10.33 -14.67
C SER A 137 -6.10 -11.22 -14.19
N ASN A 138 -6.32 -12.07 -13.21
CA ASN A 138 -5.28 -12.96 -12.68
C ASN A 138 -4.85 -13.99 -13.73
N GLU A 139 -3.56 -14.30 -13.73
CA GLU A 139 -2.96 -15.31 -14.61
C GLU A 139 -2.89 -16.69 -13.92
N ALA A 140 -2.84 -16.72 -12.57
CA ALA A 140 -2.86 -17.92 -11.77
C ALA A 140 -4.20 -18.10 -11.03
N PRO A 141 -4.57 -19.35 -10.68
CA PRO A 141 -5.74 -19.61 -9.84
C PRO A 141 -5.64 -18.91 -8.49
N TYR A 142 -6.71 -18.25 -8.06
CA TYR A 142 -6.82 -17.63 -6.75
C TYR A 142 -7.57 -18.54 -5.79
N GLU A 143 -7.05 -18.68 -4.56
CA GLU A 143 -7.66 -19.51 -3.52
C GLU A 143 -8.69 -18.71 -2.72
N PHE A 144 -9.96 -18.86 -3.08
CA PHE A 144 -11.08 -18.22 -2.38
C PHE A 144 -11.39 -18.89 -1.03
N GLY A 145 -11.92 -18.13 -0.09
CA GLY A 145 -12.40 -18.64 1.21
C GLY A 145 -11.30 -19.03 2.19
N ARG A 146 -10.04 -18.72 1.90
CA ARG A 146 -8.91 -18.88 2.80
C ARG A 146 -9.14 -18.09 4.09
N GLU A 147 -8.70 -18.59 5.25
CA GLU A 147 -8.81 -17.84 6.50
C GLU A 147 -7.67 -16.83 6.67
N GLY A 148 -8.00 -15.68 7.29
CA GLY A 148 -7.04 -14.63 7.65
C GLY A 148 -6.71 -13.67 6.52
N TYR A 149 -5.61 -12.95 6.72
CA TYR A 149 -5.09 -11.97 5.76
C TYR A 149 -4.35 -12.68 4.63
N VAL A 150 -4.65 -12.27 3.40
CA VAL A 150 -4.03 -12.80 2.19
C VAL A 150 -2.82 -11.96 1.81
N GLY A 151 -2.94 -10.64 1.88
CA GLY A 151 -1.88 -9.72 1.52
C GLY A 151 -2.31 -8.25 1.50
N ILE A 152 -1.41 -7.40 1.06
CA ILE A 152 -1.74 -6.06 0.61
C ILE A 152 -2.41 -6.21 -0.75
N GLY A 153 -3.71 -5.88 -0.82
CA GLY A 153 -4.49 -5.99 -2.05
C GLY A 153 -4.18 -4.88 -3.02
N HIS A 154 -4.15 -3.65 -2.51
CA HIS A 154 -3.74 -2.50 -3.29
C HIS A 154 -3.24 -1.33 -2.44
N ALA A 155 -2.47 -0.46 -3.09
CA ALA A 155 -2.22 0.90 -2.68
C ALA A 155 -3.03 1.83 -3.60
N CYS A 156 -3.73 2.81 -3.03
CA CYS A 156 -4.54 3.74 -3.81
C CYS A 156 -3.87 5.11 -3.89
N PHE A 157 -3.83 5.67 -5.10
CA PHE A 157 -3.34 7.01 -5.36
C PHE A 157 -4.38 7.86 -6.09
N VAL A 158 -4.54 9.10 -5.65
CA VAL A 158 -5.30 10.11 -6.37
C VAL A 158 -4.35 10.89 -7.27
N CYS A 159 -4.54 10.82 -8.57
CA CYS A 159 -3.63 11.32 -9.59
C CYS A 159 -4.15 12.63 -10.20
N LYS A 160 -3.28 13.65 -10.33
CA LYS A 160 -3.60 14.89 -11.07
C LYS A 160 -3.79 14.60 -12.55
N ASP A 161 -2.84 13.88 -13.12
CA ASP A 161 -2.81 13.47 -14.52
C ASP A 161 -2.75 11.95 -14.61
N ILE A 162 -3.90 11.35 -14.88
CA ILE A 162 -4.02 9.88 -14.94
C ILE A 162 -3.20 9.28 -16.09
N GLU A 163 -3.06 9.97 -17.22
CA GLU A 163 -2.29 9.47 -18.35
C GLU A 163 -0.79 9.46 -18.01
N ALA A 164 -0.29 10.49 -17.34
CA ALA A 164 1.10 10.51 -16.85
C ALA A 164 1.35 9.40 -15.83
N SER A 165 0.40 9.16 -14.91
CA SER A 165 0.52 8.08 -13.91
C SER A 165 0.45 6.70 -14.58
N LEU A 166 -0.43 6.50 -15.55
CA LEU A 166 -0.49 5.24 -16.31
C LEU A 166 0.79 5.02 -17.13
N ASP A 167 1.36 6.07 -17.76
CA ASP A 167 2.65 5.96 -18.43
C ASP A 167 3.75 5.52 -17.46
N PHE A 168 3.80 6.13 -16.27
CA PHE A 168 4.79 5.79 -15.26
C PHE A 168 4.64 4.34 -14.78
N TYR A 169 3.47 3.96 -14.28
CA TYR A 169 3.28 2.63 -13.68
C TYR A 169 3.22 1.52 -14.74
N CYS A 170 2.57 1.74 -15.89
CA CYS A 170 2.43 0.70 -16.89
C CYS A 170 3.62 0.62 -17.86
N ASN A 171 4.02 1.76 -18.49
CA ASN A 171 5.07 1.73 -19.51
C ASN A 171 6.48 1.73 -18.91
N LYS A 172 6.72 2.51 -17.84
CA LYS A 172 8.06 2.60 -17.23
C LYS A 172 8.31 1.50 -16.20
N LEU A 173 7.36 1.26 -15.27
CA LEU A 173 7.51 0.21 -14.27
C LEU A 173 7.09 -1.19 -14.76
N GLY A 174 6.39 -1.29 -15.90
CA GLY A 174 6.03 -2.56 -16.53
C GLY A 174 4.80 -3.24 -15.94
N MET A 175 3.98 -2.50 -15.19
CA MET A 175 2.70 -2.99 -14.66
C MET A 175 1.62 -3.01 -15.76
N LYS A 176 0.46 -3.61 -15.48
CA LYS A 176 -0.58 -3.79 -16.50
C LYS A 176 -1.91 -3.16 -16.07
N LEU A 177 -2.40 -2.19 -16.83
CA LEU A 177 -3.79 -1.73 -16.70
C LEU A 177 -4.73 -2.89 -17.06
N VAL A 178 -5.58 -3.32 -16.12
CA VAL A 178 -6.44 -4.49 -16.27
C VAL A 178 -7.93 -4.17 -16.24
N GLY A 179 -8.29 -2.99 -15.78
CA GLY A 179 -9.69 -2.56 -15.76
C GLY A 179 -9.86 -1.09 -15.45
N ILE A 180 -10.99 -0.55 -15.88
CA ILE A 180 -11.44 0.80 -15.54
C ILE A 180 -12.87 0.68 -15.02
N GLN A 181 -13.10 1.14 -13.80
CA GLN A 181 -14.43 1.29 -13.26
C GLN A 181 -14.94 2.70 -13.58
N ASN A 182 -16.13 2.78 -14.16
CA ASN A 182 -16.77 4.05 -14.47
C ASN A 182 -17.81 4.42 -13.39
N ASP A 183 -18.05 5.73 -13.26
CA ASP A 183 -19.20 6.27 -12.51
C ASP A 183 -20.53 5.97 -13.25
N ASP A 184 -21.64 6.42 -12.66
CA ASP A 184 -22.99 6.21 -13.23
C ASP A 184 -23.22 6.98 -14.55
N ASN A 185 -22.37 7.94 -14.88
CA ASN A 185 -22.39 8.71 -16.12
C ASN A 185 -21.44 8.16 -17.18
N GLY A 186 -20.75 7.04 -16.90
CA GLY A 186 -19.79 6.44 -17.81
C GLY A 186 -18.40 7.09 -17.79
N LYS A 187 -18.12 8.02 -16.86
CA LYS A 187 -16.81 8.65 -16.71
C LYS A 187 -15.87 7.74 -15.90
N PRO A 188 -14.58 7.59 -16.30
CA PRO A 188 -13.60 6.83 -15.52
C PRO A 188 -13.49 7.33 -14.09
N LEU A 189 -13.62 6.41 -13.12
CA LEU A 189 -13.56 6.65 -11.69
C LEU A 189 -12.32 6.01 -11.05
N LEU A 190 -12.04 4.75 -11.38
CA LEU A 190 -10.92 3.98 -10.86
C LEU A 190 -10.20 3.25 -11.99
N HIS A 191 -8.88 3.23 -11.96
CA HIS A 191 -8.04 2.45 -12.87
C HIS A 191 -7.30 1.40 -12.06
N TYR A 192 -7.51 0.12 -12.40
CA TYR A 192 -6.87 -1.01 -11.76
C TYR A 192 -5.60 -1.39 -12.51
N VAL A 193 -4.44 -1.15 -11.89
CA VAL A 193 -3.13 -1.46 -12.44
C VAL A 193 -2.54 -2.64 -11.69
N ARG A 194 -2.41 -3.79 -12.35
CA ARG A 194 -1.90 -5.02 -11.75
C ARG A 194 -0.38 -4.98 -11.62
N ILE A 195 0.12 -5.23 -10.42
CA ILE A 195 1.52 -5.48 -10.10
C ILE A 195 1.83 -6.97 -10.24
N ALA A 196 1.04 -7.79 -9.54
CA ALA A 196 1.09 -9.24 -9.53
C ALA A 196 -0.33 -9.80 -9.37
N ASP A 197 -0.51 -11.12 -9.41
CA ASP A 197 -1.80 -11.74 -9.15
C ASP A 197 -2.27 -11.45 -7.72
N GLY A 198 -3.42 -10.81 -7.60
CA GLY A 198 -4.01 -10.38 -6.33
C GLY A 198 -3.44 -9.08 -5.75
N VAL A 199 -2.49 -8.41 -6.43
CA VAL A 199 -1.83 -7.18 -5.96
C VAL A 199 -1.92 -6.09 -7.01
N TYR A 200 -2.44 -4.92 -6.62
CA TYR A 200 -2.79 -3.84 -7.56
C TYR A 200 -2.37 -2.47 -7.06
N LEU A 201 -2.37 -1.51 -7.97
CA LEU A 201 -2.59 -0.10 -7.65
C LEU A 201 -4.01 0.26 -8.08
N GLU A 202 -4.67 1.07 -7.27
CA GLU A 202 -5.86 1.82 -7.68
C GLU A 202 -5.47 3.26 -7.95
N LEU A 203 -5.75 3.74 -9.16
CA LEU A 203 -5.46 5.11 -9.55
C LEU A 203 -6.78 5.85 -9.79
N ILE A 204 -7.01 6.89 -8.99
CA ILE A 204 -8.19 7.76 -9.06
C ILE A 204 -7.81 9.00 -9.86
N PRO A 205 -8.51 9.32 -10.96
CA PRO A 205 -8.20 10.50 -11.77
C PRO A 205 -8.73 11.80 -11.14
N ASN A 206 -8.23 12.91 -11.66
CA ASN A 206 -8.67 14.28 -11.33
C ASN A 206 -8.38 14.71 -9.88
N GLY A 207 -7.20 14.39 -9.38
CA GLY A 207 -6.72 14.84 -8.07
C GLY A 207 -6.62 16.37 -8.00
N GLU A 208 -7.00 16.90 -6.84
CA GLU A 208 -7.01 18.34 -6.55
C GLU A 208 -5.83 18.73 -5.64
N GLY A 209 -5.26 19.90 -5.90
CA GLY A 209 -4.16 20.45 -5.08
C GLY A 209 -2.82 19.74 -5.29
N ASP A 210 -1.83 20.11 -4.49
CA ASP A 210 -0.53 19.46 -4.50
C ASP A 210 -0.50 18.26 -3.57
N ASN A 211 0.33 17.26 -3.90
CA ASN A 211 0.53 16.09 -3.05
C ASN A 211 1.16 16.52 -1.71
N PRO A 212 0.46 16.35 -0.59
CA PRO A 212 0.98 16.76 0.71
C PRO A 212 2.01 15.75 1.28
N ASN A 213 2.16 14.58 0.69
CA ASN A 213 3.01 13.49 1.19
C ASN A 213 4.42 13.47 0.60
N THR A 214 4.88 14.56 -0.02
CA THR A 214 6.22 14.64 -0.61
C THR A 214 7.35 14.71 0.43
N GLY A 215 7.04 15.09 1.68
CA GLY A 215 8.00 15.09 2.79
C GLY A 215 8.15 13.70 3.44
N TRP A 216 9.36 13.36 3.93
CA TRP A 216 9.62 12.09 4.61
C TRP A 216 8.84 11.90 5.91
N ASN A 217 8.55 13.00 6.60
CA ASN A 217 7.94 13.00 7.93
C ASN A 217 6.51 13.54 7.89
N SER A 218 5.92 13.74 6.71
CA SER A 218 4.53 14.17 6.58
C SER A 218 3.60 13.10 7.11
N ARG A 219 2.57 13.50 7.84
CA ARG A 219 1.55 12.59 8.39
C ARG A 219 0.86 11.79 7.28
N GLY A 220 0.53 10.53 7.55
CA GLY A 220 -0.15 9.62 6.63
C GLY A 220 0.83 8.68 5.91
N PHE A 221 0.55 8.33 4.69
CA PHE A 221 1.34 7.37 3.90
C PHE A 221 2.49 8.08 3.15
N PRO A 222 3.75 8.00 3.61
CA PRO A 222 4.88 8.68 2.97
C PRO A 222 5.40 7.98 1.73
N HIS A 223 5.25 6.64 1.61
CA HIS A 223 5.72 5.90 0.45
C HIS A 223 5.07 4.52 0.28
N LEU A 224 5.20 4.01 -0.93
CA LEU A 224 4.94 2.64 -1.35
C LEU A 224 6.27 1.91 -1.55
N CYS A 225 6.42 0.69 -1.05
CA CYS A 225 7.58 -0.16 -1.34
C CYS A 225 7.21 -1.31 -2.28
N LEU A 226 7.88 -1.36 -3.42
CA LEU A 226 7.76 -2.38 -4.45
C LEU A 226 8.93 -3.36 -4.38
N GLU A 227 8.61 -4.65 -4.27
CA GLU A 227 9.62 -5.70 -4.27
C GLU A 227 10.06 -6.03 -5.70
N THR A 228 11.37 -6.17 -5.90
CA THR A 228 11.98 -6.61 -7.17
C THR A 228 12.97 -7.75 -6.98
N ASP A 229 13.15 -8.56 -8.03
CA ASP A 229 14.14 -9.65 -8.03
C ASP A 229 15.55 -9.18 -8.34
N ASP A 230 15.70 -8.06 -9.06
CA ASP A 230 17.00 -7.51 -9.47
C ASP A 230 16.96 -5.99 -9.47
N LEU A 231 17.28 -5.42 -8.30
CA LEU A 231 17.27 -3.97 -8.10
C LEU A 231 18.20 -3.22 -9.04
N LEU A 232 19.40 -3.75 -9.26
CA LEU A 232 20.42 -3.08 -10.09
C LEU A 232 19.96 -3.02 -11.55
N ALA A 233 19.49 -4.15 -12.08
CA ALA A 233 19.00 -4.20 -13.46
C ALA A 233 17.75 -3.31 -13.64
N ASP A 234 16.83 -3.27 -12.67
CA ASP A 234 15.65 -2.40 -12.76
C ASP A 234 16.02 -0.92 -12.70
N VAL A 235 16.96 -0.50 -11.84
CA VAL A 235 17.41 0.89 -11.76
C VAL A 235 18.12 1.31 -13.07
N GLU A 236 19.00 0.49 -13.63
CA GLU A 236 19.65 0.77 -14.92
C GLU A 236 18.61 0.89 -16.06
N ARG A 237 17.64 -0.01 -16.12
CA ARG A 237 16.55 0.04 -17.10
C ARG A 237 15.73 1.32 -16.96
N LEU A 238 15.35 1.69 -15.75
CA LEU A 238 14.55 2.89 -15.46
C LEU A 238 15.31 4.16 -15.83
N ARG A 239 16.61 4.24 -15.50
CA ARG A 239 17.48 5.34 -15.89
C ARG A 239 17.58 5.48 -17.42
N ALA A 240 17.74 4.34 -18.12
CA ALA A 240 17.87 4.35 -19.59
C ALA A 240 16.61 4.86 -20.30
N ILE A 241 15.44 4.78 -19.69
CA ILE A 241 14.17 5.32 -20.21
C ILE A 241 13.79 6.67 -19.59
N GLY A 242 14.72 7.32 -18.88
CA GLY A 242 14.57 8.69 -18.38
C GLY A 242 13.78 8.81 -17.07
N VAL A 243 13.66 7.76 -16.27
CA VAL A 243 13.15 7.88 -14.89
C VAL A 243 14.26 8.42 -14.00
N GLU A 244 13.97 9.48 -13.25
CA GLU A 244 14.88 10.04 -12.26
C GLU A 244 15.05 9.07 -11.08
N ILE A 245 16.30 8.85 -10.67
CA ILE A 245 16.64 8.02 -9.52
C ILE A 245 16.98 8.95 -8.35
N ASP A 246 16.07 9.07 -7.39
CA ASP A 246 16.21 9.96 -6.23
C ASP A 246 17.31 9.49 -5.28
N GLN A 247 17.47 8.17 -5.17
CA GLN A 247 18.54 7.54 -4.41
C GLN A 247 19.04 6.30 -5.12
N GLU A 248 20.34 6.26 -5.33
CA GLU A 248 21.03 5.11 -5.91
C GLU A 248 20.92 3.84 -5.04
N PRO A 249 21.01 2.65 -5.65
CA PRO A 249 20.97 1.39 -4.93
C PRO A 249 21.99 1.34 -3.79
N LYS A 250 21.50 1.05 -2.60
CA LYS A 250 22.33 0.83 -1.41
C LYS A 250 21.68 -0.15 -0.45
N THR A 251 22.46 -0.73 0.44
CA THR A 251 21.94 -1.49 1.57
C THR A 251 21.34 -0.56 2.61
N SER A 252 20.13 -0.86 3.06
CA SER A 252 19.44 -0.14 4.14
C SER A 252 19.80 -0.70 5.52
N SER A 253 19.30 -0.05 6.57
CA SER A 253 19.53 -0.46 7.97
C SER A 253 18.88 -1.80 8.32
N ASP A 254 17.86 -2.23 7.58
CA ASP A 254 17.23 -3.55 7.69
C ASP A 254 17.93 -4.64 6.87
N LYS A 255 19.09 -4.32 6.24
CA LYS A 255 19.91 -5.14 5.36
C LYS A 255 19.36 -5.37 3.96
N ASN A 256 18.16 -4.95 3.65
CA ASN A 256 17.64 -5.01 2.30
C ASN A 256 18.37 -4.04 1.37
N TRP A 257 18.41 -4.33 0.07
CA TRP A 257 18.87 -3.40 -0.94
C TRP A 257 17.71 -2.53 -1.40
N GLN A 258 17.91 -1.22 -1.44
CA GLN A 258 16.88 -0.25 -1.81
C GLN A 258 17.39 0.82 -2.74
N ALA A 259 16.49 1.32 -3.59
CA ALA A 259 16.65 2.54 -4.39
C ALA A 259 15.33 3.32 -4.33
N TRP A 260 15.36 4.61 -4.63
CA TRP A 260 14.18 5.46 -4.56
C TRP A 260 13.93 6.17 -5.88
N ILE A 261 12.67 6.25 -6.24
CA ILE A 261 12.12 7.02 -7.36
C ILE A 261 10.85 7.72 -6.88
N HIS A 262 10.28 8.56 -7.72
CA HIS A 262 8.97 9.16 -7.48
C HIS A 262 8.09 9.06 -8.73
N ASP A 263 6.78 9.05 -8.52
CA ASP A 263 5.80 9.08 -9.59
C ASP A 263 5.53 10.54 -10.06
N PRO A 264 4.71 10.78 -11.10
CA PRO A 264 4.44 12.12 -11.62
C PRO A 264 3.84 13.12 -10.61
N ASP A 265 3.17 12.62 -9.56
CA ASP A 265 2.60 13.42 -8.48
C ASP A 265 3.54 13.59 -7.28
N GLY A 266 4.78 13.10 -7.39
CA GLY A 266 5.81 13.15 -6.34
C GLY A 266 5.60 12.15 -5.22
N ASN A 267 4.76 11.11 -5.40
CA ASN A 267 4.69 10.01 -4.46
C ASN A 267 5.99 9.22 -4.49
N LYS A 268 6.59 9.01 -3.31
CA LYS A 268 7.82 8.23 -3.21
C LYS A 268 7.53 6.75 -3.41
N VAL A 269 8.36 6.12 -4.23
CA VAL A 269 8.33 4.69 -4.49
C VAL A 269 9.69 4.11 -4.15
N GLU A 270 9.72 3.26 -3.15
CA GLU A 270 10.87 2.45 -2.83
C GLU A 270 10.90 1.23 -3.74
N LEU A 271 12.03 0.98 -4.37
CA LEU A 271 12.32 -0.28 -5.03
C LEU A 271 13.22 -1.09 -4.10
N MET A 272 12.79 -2.28 -3.72
CA MET A 272 13.49 -3.09 -2.72
C MET A 272 13.74 -4.51 -3.20
N MET A 273 14.97 -4.98 -3.01
CA MET A 273 15.33 -6.39 -3.13
C MET A 273 15.59 -6.93 -1.72
N ILE A 274 14.78 -7.91 -1.33
CA ILE A 274 14.83 -8.50 0.00
C ILE A 274 16.07 -9.38 0.13
N ASP A 275 16.92 -9.08 1.12
CA ASP A 275 18.03 -9.93 1.52
C ASP A 275 17.51 -11.08 2.40
N PRO A 276 17.90 -12.36 2.13
CA PRO A 276 17.48 -13.50 2.95
C PRO A 276 17.87 -13.40 4.43
N ASP A 277 18.89 -12.59 4.74
CA ASP A 277 19.34 -12.36 6.10
C ASP A 277 18.72 -11.12 6.77
N SER A 278 17.85 -10.41 6.07
CA SER A 278 17.12 -9.26 6.63
C SER A 278 16.14 -9.69 7.73
N PRO A 279 15.84 -8.79 8.70
CA PRO A 279 14.75 -9.02 9.67
C PRO A 279 13.39 -9.26 8.98
N GLN A 280 13.14 -8.59 7.87
CA GLN A 280 11.89 -8.73 7.10
C GLN A 280 11.74 -10.13 6.49
N ALA A 281 12.80 -10.70 5.91
CA ALA A 281 12.78 -12.04 5.36
C ALA A 281 12.59 -13.12 6.44
N LYS A 282 13.05 -12.86 7.67
CA LYS A 282 13.00 -13.79 8.82
C LYS A 282 11.71 -13.68 9.63
N ALA A 283 10.95 -12.62 9.48
CA ALA A 283 9.69 -12.39 10.16
C ALA A 283 8.55 -13.18 9.49
#